data_7ed26909db031acc4990628a9738b810
#
_entry.id   7ed26909db031acc4990628a9738b810
#
_cell.length_a   1.000
_cell.length_b   1.000
_cell.length_c   1.000
_cell.angle_alpha   90.00
_cell.angle_beta   90.00
_cell.angle_gamma   90.00
#
_symmetry.space_group_name_H-M   'P 1'
#
loop_
_entity.id
_entity.type
_entity.pdbx_description
1 polymer ?
#
loop_
_entity_poly.entity_id
_entity_poly.type
_entity_poly.pdbx_seq_one_letter_code
_entity_poly.pdbx_strand_id
1 'polypeptide(L)'
;MVAPALRAAVALLAVLVSLALPASAQVLTVDTVGDALKIRAPAFSFLNGDPLVRLKDGRSVRVELSAMVLSGPGKSPAATIRRMFAVSYDLWEERFAVTAVDARSQSVSHLALAAAEAWCVEQLAIPLSTLGALGRGLPFWIRLEYRIVEADGDSASDPSNSSYTLQALIDALSRRRKTESSTHAVEAGPFRTPVRGSSSPR
;
A
#
# COMPACT_ATOMS: atom_id res chain seq x y z
N MET A 1 53.32 -0.33 29.29
CA MET A 1 53.42 0.64 28.15
C MET A 1 52.68 0.02 26.96
N VAL A 2 51.45 0.46 26.68
CA VAL A 2 50.66 -0.05 25.55
C VAL A 2 51.12 0.67 24.29
N ALA A 3 51.59 -0.06 23.30
CA ALA A 3 52.22 0.45 22.10
C ALA A 3 51.26 1.42 21.34
N PRO A 4 51.78 2.53 20.79
CA PRO A 4 51.00 3.58 20.12
C PRO A 4 50.20 3.04 18.91
N ALA A 5 50.67 1.96 18.29
CA ALA A 5 50.00 1.27 17.16
C ALA A 5 48.62 0.73 17.53
N LEU A 6 48.41 0.27 18.74
CA LEU A 6 47.11 -0.27 19.17
C LEU A 6 46.04 0.84 19.32
N ARG A 7 46.45 2.04 19.77
CA ARG A 7 45.56 3.21 19.89
C ARG A 7 45.14 3.74 18.52
N ALA A 8 46.03 3.72 17.52
CA ALA A 8 45.69 4.14 16.17
C ALA A 8 44.69 3.16 15.49
N ALA A 9 44.85 1.85 15.71
CA ALA A 9 43.92 0.85 15.17
C ALA A 9 42.51 0.95 15.77
N VAL A 10 42.41 1.20 17.06
CA VAL A 10 41.10 1.39 17.73
C VAL A 10 40.42 2.68 17.28
N ALA A 11 41.16 3.77 17.08
CA ALA A 11 40.61 5.02 16.58
C ALA A 11 40.10 4.89 15.13
N LEU A 12 40.82 4.15 14.27
CA LEU A 12 40.40 3.90 12.89
C LEU A 12 39.12 3.05 12.83
N LEU A 13 39.01 2.03 13.68
CA LEU A 13 37.82 1.18 13.78
C LEU A 13 36.59 1.98 14.25
N ALA A 14 36.76 2.89 15.21
CA ALA A 14 35.67 3.75 15.71
C ALA A 14 35.16 4.72 14.63
N VAL A 15 36.01 5.22 13.76
CA VAL A 15 35.62 6.10 12.64
C VAL A 15 34.84 5.32 11.57
N LEU A 16 35.24 4.10 11.28
CA LEU A 16 34.53 3.24 10.31
C LEU A 16 33.11 2.84 10.77
N VAL A 17 32.92 2.62 12.06
CA VAL A 17 31.60 2.31 12.63
C VAL A 17 30.66 3.52 12.61
N SER A 18 31.20 4.74 12.71
CA SER A 18 30.39 5.97 12.70
C SER A 18 29.83 6.35 11.32
N LEU A 19 30.33 5.76 10.24
CA LEU A 19 29.88 6.01 8.87
C LEU A 19 28.73 5.11 8.41
N ALA A 20 28.35 4.13 9.21
CA ALA A 20 27.14 3.35 8.99
C ALA A 20 25.91 4.14 9.45
N LEU A 21 25.62 5.28 8.80
CA LEU A 21 24.33 5.94 8.89
C LEU A 21 23.29 4.91 8.40
N PRO A 22 22.27 4.56 9.19
CA PRO A 22 21.18 3.76 8.68
C PRO A 22 20.60 4.55 7.52
N ALA A 23 20.71 4.00 6.30
CA ALA A 23 19.92 4.48 5.18
C ALA A 23 18.47 4.27 5.63
N SER A 24 17.84 5.33 6.11
CA SER A 24 16.40 5.33 6.39
C SER A 24 15.75 5.00 5.06
N ALA A 25 15.42 3.73 4.86
CA ALA A 25 14.66 3.29 3.70
C ALA A 25 13.41 4.16 3.70
N GLN A 26 13.29 5.07 2.75
CA GLN A 26 12.13 5.92 2.62
C GLN A 26 10.95 5.01 2.37
N VAL A 27 10.19 4.76 3.42
CA VAL A 27 9.07 3.82 3.43
C VAL A 27 8.00 4.27 2.43
N LEU A 28 7.88 5.61 2.21
CA LEU A 28 6.89 6.20 1.34
C LEU A 28 7.39 7.54 0.81
N THR A 29 7.21 7.77 -0.49
CA THR A 29 7.48 9.04 -1.16
C THR A 29 6.24 9.55 -1.88
N VAL A 30 6.15 10.87 -2.05
CA VAL A 30 5.02 11.52 -2.68
C VAL A 30 5.52 12.50 -3.73
N ASP A 31 5.07 12.33 -4.96
CA ASP A 31 5.38 13.21 -6.09
C ASP A 31 4.11 13.91 -6.58
N THR A 32 4.25 15.17 -6.97
CA THR A 32 3.14 15.89 -7.62
C THR A 32 3.22 15.69 -9.13
N VAL A 33 2.18 15.11 -9.73
CA VAL A 33 2.07 14.90 -11.16
C VAL A 33 0.75 15.51 -11.65
N GLY A 34 0.84 16.61 -12.39
CA GLY A 34 -0.35 17.36 -12.81
C GLY A 34 -1.14 17.90 -11.62
N ASP A 35 -2.40 17.50 -11.51
CA ASP A 35 -3.32 17.88 -10.43
C ASP A 35 -3.51 16.78 -9.37
N ALA A 36 -2.56 15.88 -9.27
CA ALA A 36 -2.63 14.77 -8.30
C ALA A 36 -1.28 14.50 -7.63
N LEU A 37 -1.34 14.01 -6.40
CA LEU A 37 -0.22 13.40 -5.71
C LEU A 37 -0.16 11.92 -6.09
N LYS A 38 0.98 11.48 -6.58
CA LYS A 38 1.31 10.07 -6.76
C LYS A 38 2.12 9.57 -5.56
N ILE A 39 1.75 8.39 -5.09
CA ILE A 39 2.38 7.74 -3.96
C ILE A 39 3.27 6.62 -4.48
N ARG A 40 4.48 6.51 -3.93
CA ARG A 40 5.36 5.36 -4.10
C ARG A 40 5.75 4.83 -2.73
N ALA A 41 5.62 3.54 -2.53
CA ALA A 41 5.93 2.88 -1.27
C ALA A 41 6.64 1.54 -1.54
N PRO A 42 7.95 1.57 -1.89
CA PRO A 42 8.68 0.37 -2.32
C PRO A 42 8.81 -0.70 -1.24
N ALA A 43 8.71 -0.31 0.03
CA ALA A 43 8.76 -1.25 1.16
C ALA A 43 7.37 -1.72 1.62
N PHE A 44 6.28 -1.25 0.96
CA PHE A 44 4.93 -1.63 1.29
C PHE A 44 4.53 -2.90 0.54
N SER A 45 4.60 -4.03 1.22
CA SER A 45 4.25 -5.34 0.66
C SER A 45 2.96 -5.86 1.29
N PHE A 46 2.05 -6.33 0.45
CA PHE A 46 0.72 -6.82 0.86
C PHE A 46 0.36 -8.17 0.22
N LEU A 47 1.14 -8.63 -0.76
CA LEU A 47 0.97 -9.94 -1.38
C LEU A 47 1.94 -10.98 -0.78
N ASN A 48 2.07 -10.98 0.55
CA ASN A 48 2.92 -11.92 1.27
C ASN A 48 2.08 -12.90 2.11
N GLY A 49 2.70 -13.97 2.61
CA GLY A 49 1.99 -14.98 3.42
C GLY A 49 0.86 -15.67 2.67
N ASP A 50 -0.30 -15.79 3.30
CA ASP A 50 -1.48 -16.48 2.75
C ASP A 50 -1.94 -15.97 1.38
N PRO A 51 -2.01 -14.65 1.11
CA PRO A 51 -2.36 -14.15 -0.21
C PRO A 51 -1.44 -14.67 -1.32
N LEU A 52 -0.13 -14.70 -1.07
CA LEU A 52 0.84 -15.21 -2.04
C LEU A 52 0.69 -16.72 -2.28
N VAL A 53 0.45 -17.49 -1.23
CA VAL A 53 0.21 -18.93 -1.34
C VAL A 53 -1.03 -19.19 -2.21
N ARG A 54 -2.14 -18.49 -1.94
CA ARG A 54 -3.37 -18.60 -2.73
C ARG A 54 -3.15 -18.28 -4.21
N LEU A 55 -2.37 -17.23 -4.51
CA LEU A 55 -2.04 -16.85 -5.88
C LEU A 55 -1.25 -17.96 -6.58
N LYS A 56 -0.25 -18.53 -5.91
CA LYS A 56 0.55 -19.64 -6.44
C LYS A 56 -0.24 -20.94 -6.57
N ASP A 57 -1.34 -21.09 -5.86
CA ASP A 57 -2.31 -22.19 -6.02
C ASP A 57 -3.31 -21.93 -7.18
N GLY A 58 -3.08 -20.89 -7.98
CA GLY A 58 -3.94 -20.54 -9.13
C GLY A 58 -5.23 -19.83 -8.77
N ARG A 59 -5.40 -19.39 -7.52
CA ARG A 59 -6.57 -18.61 -7.10
C ARG A 59 -6.31 -17.12 -7.29
N SER A 60 -7.35 -16.36 -7.63
CA SER A 60 -7.28 -14.91 -7.63
C SER A 60 -7.47 -14.35 -6.21
N VAL A 61 -6.78 -13.25 -5.92
CA VAL A 61 -6.89 -12.53 -4.66
C VAL A 61 -7.41 -11.13 -4.92
N ARG A 62 -8.41 -10.69 -4.15
CA ARG A 62 -8.89 -9.31 -4.18
C ARG A 62 -8.27 -8.53 -3.04
N VAL A 63 -7.74 -7.35 -3.37
CA VAL A 63 -7.08 -6.46 -2.43
C VAL A 63 -7.75 -5.10 -2.50
N GLU A 64 -8.21 -4.59 -1.37
CA GLU A 64 -8.59 -3.18 -1.23
C GLU A 64 -7.41 -2.41 -0.66
N LEU A 65 -6.93 -1.42 -1.41
CA LEU A 65 -5.95 -0.45 -0.95
C LEU A 65 -6.62 0.87 -0.64
N SER A 66 -6.22 1.50 0.45
CA SER A 66 -6.66 2.84 0.82
C SER A 66 -5.47 3.74 1.12
N ALA A 67 -5.54 4.97 0.60
CA ALA A 67 -4.62 6.05 0.93
C ALA A 67 -5.40 7.14 1.65
N MET A 68 -4.93 7.49 2.84
CA MET A 68 -5.53 8.49 3.71
C MET A 68 -4.59 9.67 3.88
N VAL A 69 -5.12 10.88 3.75
CA VAL A 69 -4.40 12.13 4.01
C VAL A 69 -4.76 12.62 5.40
N LEU A 70 -3.77 12.83 6.24
CA LEU A 70 -3.93 13.23 7.65
C LEU A 70 -3.31 14.61 7.87
N SER A 71 -3.92 15.42 8.76
CA SER A 71 -3.38 16.70 9.19
C SER A 71 -2.26 16.58 10.25
N GLY A 72 -1.95 15.38 10.69
CA GLY A 72 -0.92 15.04 11.67
C GLY A 72 -0.85 13.54 11.90
N PRO A 73 0.22 13.04 12.54
CA PRO A 73 0.36 11.63 12.84
C PRO A 73 -0.79 11.15 13.73
N GLY A 74 -1.40 10.02 13.38
CA GLY A 74 -2.51 9.44 14.13
C GLY A 74 -3.81 10.26 14.14
N LYS A 75 -3.91 11.36 13.39
CA LYS A 75 -5.14 12.16 13.29
C LYS A 75 -6.17 11.50 12.38
N SER A 76 -7.42 11.94 12.51
CA SER A 76 -8.49 11.52 11.60
C SER A 76 -8.18 11.94 10.17
N PRO A 77 -8.53 11.11 9.17
CA PRO A 77 -8.26 11.42 7.78
C PRO A 77 -9.10 12.61 7.30
N ALA A 78 -8.43 13.58 6.66
CA ALA A 78 -9.08 14.69 5.96
C ALA A 78 -9.60 14.26 4.58
N ALA A 79 -8.93 13.27 3.97
CA ALA A 79 -9.36 12.67 2.70
C ALA A 79 -8.95 11.19 2.68
N THR A 80 -9.76 10.37 2.01
CA THR A 80 -9.50 8.94 1.83
C THR A 80 -9.80 8.56 0.39
N ILE A 81 -8.87 7.87 -0.25
CA ILE A 81 -9.06 7.25 -1.56
C ILE A 81 -8.93 5.75 -1.38
N ARG A 82 -9.84 4.99 -1.98
CA ARG A 82 -9.85 3.53 -1.96
C ARG A 82 -9.93 3.00 -3.38
N ARG A 83 -9.22 1.92 -3.63
CA ARG A 83 -9.32 1.16 -4.88
C ARG A 83 -9.26 -0.34 -4.60
N MET A 84 -10.01 -1.07 -5.41
CA MET A 84 -10.05 -2.53 -5.38
C MET A 84 -9.23 -3.06 -6.54
N PHE A 85 -8.42 -4.07 -6.27
CA PHE A 85 -7.61 -4.76 -7.27
C PHE A 85 -7.90 -6.25 -7.22
N ALA A 86 -7.99 -6.87 -8.39
CA ALA A 86 -7.95 -8.32 -8.54
C ALA A 86 -6.55 -8.71 -9.03
N VAL A 87 -5.90 -9.59 -8.29
CA VAL A 87 -4.57 -10.09 -8.61
C VAL A 87 -4.67 -11.56 -8.95
N SER A 88 -4.00 -11.98 -9.99
CA SER A 88 -3.84 -13.37 -10.38
C SER A 88 -2.37 -13.69 -10.66
N TYR A 89 -2.03 -14.96 -10.65
CA TYR A 89 -0.69 -15.45 -10.92
C TYR A 89 -0.74 -16.48 -12.05
N ASP A 90 0.10 -16.27 -13.06
CA ASP A 90 0.31 -17.24 -14.12
C ASP A 90 1.38 -18.24 -13.67
N LEU A 91 0.98 -19.50 -13.55
CA LEU A 91 1.82 -20.60 -13.10
C LEU A 91 2.91 -20.99 -14.11
N TRP A 92 2.68 -20.72 -15.40
CA TRP A 92 3.60 -21.08 -16.46
C TRP A 92 4.69 -20.04 -16.66
N GLU A 93 4.29 -18.78 -16.63
CA GLU A 93 5.19 -17.65 -16.81
C GLU A 93 5.82 -17.16 -15.49
N GLU A 94 5.30 -17.64 -14.37
CA GLU A 94 5.67 -17.19 -13.01
C GLU A 94 5.53 -15.67 -12.84
N ARG A 95 4.44 -15.12 -13.38
CA ARG A 95 4.18 -13.68 -13.42
C ARG A 95 2.80 -13.34 -12.85
N PHE A 96 2.71 -12.11 -12.38
CA PHE A 96 1.47 -11.57 -11.83
C PHE A 96 0.73 -10.74 -12.88
N ALA A 97 -0.59 -10.82 -12.84
CA ALA A 97 -1.47 -9.90 -13.53
C ALA A 97 -2.37 -9.19 -12.50
N VAL A 98 -2.58 -7.91 -12.71
CA VAL A 98 -3.37 -7.05 -11.81
C VAL A 98 -4.41 -6.31 -12.63
N THR A 99 -5.65 -6.30 -12.12
CA THR A 99 -6.76 -5.54 -12.70
C THR A 99 -7.35 -4.62 -11.64
N ALA A 100 -7.44 -3.33 -11.91
CA ALA A 100 -8.19 -2.40 -11.09
C ALA A 100 -9.69 -2.62 -11.31
N VAL A 101 -10.42 -2.90 -10.23
CA VAL A 101 -11.87 -3.20 -10.28
C VAL A 101 -12.62 -1.89 -10.06
N ASP A 102 -12.66 -1.04 -11.05
CA ASP A 102 -13.41 0.23 -11.04
C ASP A 102 -14.02 0.49 -12.43
N ALA A 103 -14.75 1.62 -12.56
CA ALA A 103 -15.46 1.99 -13.79
C ALA A 103 -14.53 2.14 -15.01
N ARG A 104 -13.22 2.30 -14.83
CA ARG A 104 -12.20 2.36 -15.88
C ARG A 104 -11.23 1.19 -15.74
N SER A 105 -11.74 -0.01 -15.76
CA SER A 105 -10.96 -1.23 -15.62
C SER A 105 -9.62 -1.13 -16.37
N GLN A 106 -8.53 -1.01 -15.62
CA GLN A 106 -7.17 -1.03 -16.15
C GLN A 106 -6.52 -2.33 -15.70
N SER A 107 -5.86 -3.01 -16.60
CA SER A 107 -5.14 -4.24 -16.29
C SER A 107 -3.71 -4.19 -16.81
N VAL A 108 -2.84 -4.88 -16.11
CA VAL A 108 -1.44 -5.08 -16.49
C VAL A 108 -1.06 -6.52 -16.16
N SER A 109 -0.24 -7.12 -17.00
CA SER A 109 0.22 -8.51 -16.85
C SER A 109 1.75 -8.61 -16.93
N HIS A 110 2.28 -9.83 -16.75
CA HIS A 110 3.70 -10.18 -16.82
C HIS A 110 4.57 -9.45 -15.78
N LEU A 111 4.02 -9.08 -14.65
CA LEU A 111 4.72 -8.37 -13.59
C LEU A 111 5.46 -9.33 -12.63
N ALA A 112 6.63 -8.90 -12.14
CA ALA A 112 7.20 -9.46 -10.93
C ALA A 112 6.38 -9.00 -9.70
N LEU A 113 6.46 -9.72 -8.57
CA LEU A 113 5.69 -9.44 -7.36
C LEU A 113 5.79 -7.96 -6.92
N ALA A 114 7.01 -7.47 -6.75
CA ALA A 114 7.23 -6.09 -6.31
C ALA A 114 6.67 -5.05 -7.32
N ALA A 115 6.72 -5.35 -8.62
CA ALA A 115 6.14 -4.48 -9.65
C ALA A 115 4.61 -4.49 -9.62
N ALA A 116 3.98 -5.63 -9.32
CA ALA A 116 2.54 -5.75 -9.15
C ALA A 116 2.05 -4.92 -7.96
N GLU A 117 2.74 -5.03 -6.82
CA GLU A 117 2.47 -4.23 -5.62
C GLU A 117 2.66 -2.73 -5.88
N ALA A 118 3.78 -2.34 -6.49
CA ALA A 118 4.07 -0.95 -6.84
C ALA A 118 3.02 -0.36 -7.78
N TRP A 119 2.60 -1.10 -8.80
CA TRP A 119 1.57 -0.67 -9.73
C TRP A 119 0.24 -0.39 -9.02
N CYS A 120 -0.18 -1.25 -8.09
CA CYS A 120 -1.40 -1.02 -7.31
C CYS A 120 -1.32 0.27 -6.49
N VAL A 121 -0.18 0.54 -5.84
CA VAL A 121 0.03 1.76 -5.04
C VAL A 121 0.03 3.00 -5.94
N GLU A 122 0.66 2.96 -7.10
CA GLU A 122 0.70 4.08 -8.07
C GLU A 122 -0.68 4.45 -8.62
N GLN A 123 -1.63 3.53 -8.59
CA GLN A 123 -3.03 3.81 -8.96
C GLN A 123 -3.77 4.64 -7.90
N LEU A 124 -3.22 4.80 -6.68
CA LEU A 124 -3.80 5.63 -5.61
C LEU A 124 -3.40 7.09 -5.80
N ALA A 125 -3.88 7.72 -6.87
CA ALA A 125 -3.63 9.14 -7.11
C ALA A 125 -4.59 10.01 -6.28
N ILE A 126 -4.04 10.89 -5.42
CA ILE A 126 -4.82 11.80 -4.58
C ILE A 126 -4.97 13.14 -5.30
N PRO A 127 -6.17 13.58 -5.68
CA PRO A 127 -6.37 14.89 -6.30
C PRO A 127 -5.91 16.02 -5.37
N LEU A 128 -5.18 17.00 -5.89
CA LEU A 128 -4.73 18.16 -5.09
C LEU A 128 -5.90 18.99 -4.55
N SER A 129 -7.04 18.94 -5.21
CA SER A 129 -8.28 19.58 -4.75
C SER A 129 -8.73 19.06 -3.37
N THR A 130 -8.48 17.79 -3.05
CA THR A 130 -8.83 17.21 -1.75
C THR A 130 -7.96 17.73 -0.61
N LEU A 131 -6.76 18.23 -0.92
CA LEU A 131 -5.85 18.83 0.06
C LEU A 131 -6.25 20.26 0.45
N GLY A 132 -7.17 20.88 -0.29
CA GLY A 132 -7.68 22.22 0.02
C GLY A 132 -8.26 22.33 1.43
N ALA A 133 -8.84 21.25 1.94
CA ALA A 133 -9.38 21.15 3.31
C ALA A 133 -8.28 21.22 4.40
N LEU A 134 -7.02 20.87 4.07
CA LEU A 134 -5.90 20.92 5.02
C LEU A 134 -5.26 22.31 5.15
N GLY A 135 -5.57 23.23 4.22
CA GLY A 135 -4.88 24.52 4.13
C GLY A 135 -3.61 24.46 3.27
N ARG A 136 -3.35 25.53 2.52
CA ARG A 136 -2.19 25.62 1.63
C ARG A 136 -0.88 25.68 2.42
N GLY A 137 0.08 24.85 2.05
CA GLY A 137 1.43 24.85 2.61
C GLY A 137 1.54 24.21 4.00
N LEU A 138 0.46 23.72 4.57
CA LEU A 138 0.53 22.96 5.82
C LEU A 138 1.12 21.57 5.59
N PRO A 139 1.87 21.05 6.58
CA PRO A 139 2.38 19.69 6.51
C PRO A 139 1.22 18.69 6.61
N PHE A 140 1.35 17.57 5.88
CA PHE A 140 0.40 16.47 5.91
C PHE A 140 1.12 15.13 5.99
N TRP A 141 0.41 14.11 6.41
CA TRP A 141 0.87 12.73 6.47
C TRP A 141 0.03 11.87 5.54
N ILE A 142 0.61 10.79 5.06
CA ILE A 142 -0.10 9.78 4.28
C ILE A 142 -0.03 8.47 5.02
N ARG A 143 -1.19 7.84 5.19
CA ARG A 143 -1.34 6.47 5.67
C ARG A 143 -1.84 5.61 4.52
N LEU A 144 -1.09 4.54 4.23
CA LEU A 144 -1.51 3.48 3.34
C LEU A 144 -2.00 2.29 4.18
N GLU A 145 -3.12 1.75 3.79
CA GLU A 145 -3.69 0.55 4.40
C GLU A 145 -4.10 -0.42 3.30
N TYR A 146 -4.01 -1.72 3.59
CA TYR A 146 -4.58 -2.73 2.72
C TYR A 146 -5.46 -3.71 3.50
N ARG A 147 -6.40 -4.28 2.79
CA ARG A 147 -7.26 -5.35 3.26
C ARG A 147 -7.41 -6.39 2.16
N ILE A 148 -7.16 -7.65 2.50
CA ILE A 148 -7.48 -8.75 1.61
C ILE A 148 -8.98 -9.01 1.72
N VAL A 149 -9.67 -8.92 0.58
CA VAL A 149 -11.09 -9.22 0.47
C VAL A 149 -11.20 -10.65 -0.03
N GLU A 150 -11.71 -11.54 0.80
CA GLU A 150 -12.01 -12.88 0.32
C GLU A 150 -13.06 -12.75 -0.78
N ALA A 151 -12.75 -13.27 -1.96
CA ALA A 151 -13.81 -13.53 -2.93
C ALA A 151 -14.71 -14.55 -2.24
N ASP A 152 -15.91 -14.12 -1.83
CA ASP A 152 -16.94 -15.08 -1.48
C ASP A 152 -16.96 -16.08 -2.60
N GLY A 153 -16.58 -17.33 -2.25
CA GLY A 153 -16.48 -18.40 -3.23
C GLY A 153 -17.72 -18.37 -4.10
N ASP A 154 -17.56 -18.67 -5.37
CA ASP A 154 -18.59 -18.86 -6.38
C ASP A 154 -19.86 -19.52 -5.80
N SER A 155 -20.57 -18.78 -5.01
CA SER A 155 -21.97 -18.96 -4.84
C SER A 155 -22.58 -18.24 -6.03
N ALA A 156 -22.50 -18.88 -7.20
CA ALA A 156 -23.53 -18.76 -8.20
C ALA A 156 -24.81 -19.18 -7.46
N SER A 157 -25.37 -18.25 -6.72
CA SER A 157 -26.69 -18.36 -6.15
C SER A 157 -27.63 -18.31 -7.32
N ASP A 158 -27.92 -19.48 -7.82
CA ASP A 158 -29.12 -19.71 -8.59
C ASP A 158 -30.28 -19.14 -7.75
N PRO A 159 -30.96 -18.07 -8.19
CA PRO A 159 -31.99 -17.38 -7.37
C PRO A 159 -33.22 -18.24 -7.11
N SER A 160 -33.24 -19.51 -7.58
CA SER A 160 -34.38 -20.42 -7.46
C SER A 160 -34.37 -21.34 -6.24
N ASN A 161 -33.33 -21.34 -5.39
CA ASN A 161 -33.30 -22.25 -4.24
C ASN A 161 -32.90 -21.53 -2.94
N SER A 162 -33.76 -20.62 -2.46
CA SER A 162 -33.65 -19.98 -1.15
C SER A 162 -34.15 -20.90 -0.03
N SER A 163 -33.50 -22.05 0.15
CA SER A 163 -33.60 -22.79 1.41
C SER A 163 -32.51 -22.25 2.35
N TYR A 164 -32.91 -21.36 3.25
CA TYR A 164 -32.07 -20.94 4.37
C TYR A 164 -31.80 -22.16 5.24
N THR A 165 -30.70 -22.85 4.98
CA THR A 165 -30.29 -23.97 5.81
C THR A 165 -29.63 -23.40 7.08
N LEU A 166 -29.87 -24.08 8.20
CA LEU A 166 -29.27 -23.76 9.50
C LEU A 166 -27.73 -23.65 9.39
N GLN A 167 -27.14 -24.40 8.47
CA GLN A 167 -25.72 -24.38 8.11
C GLN A 167 -25.29 -23.00 7.59
N ALA A 168 -26.07 -22.36 6.70
CA ALA A 168 -25.76 -21.02 6.16
C ALA A 168 -25.82 -19.96 7.25
N LEU A 169 -26.68 -20.12 8.24
CA LEU A 169 -26.81 -19.23 9.37
C LEU A 169 -25.64 -19.38 10.36
N ILE A 170 -25.22 -20.62 10.62
CA ILE A 170 -24.04 -20.93 11.44
C ILE A 170 -22.79 -20.40 10.77
N ASP A 171 -22.63 -20.56 9.45
CA ASP A 171 -21.51 -20.03 8.70
C ASP A 171 -21.48 -18.51 8.70
N ALA A 172 -22.63 -17.86 8.54
CA ALA A 172 -22.74 -16.39 8.62
C ALA A 172 -22.36 -15.84 10.01
N LEU A 173 -22.78 -16.53 11.09
CA LEU A 173 -22.41 -16.17 12.45
C LEU A 173 -20.94 -16.47 12.78
N SER A 174 -20.39 -17.55 12.23
CA SER A 174 -19.00 -17.91 12.39
C SER A 174 -18.07 -16.99 11.61
N ARG A 175 -18.47 -16.56 10.42
CA ARG A 175 -17.73 -15.58 9.59
C ARG A 175 -17.64 -14.21 10.25
N ARG A 176 -18.66 -13.81 11.01
CA ARG A 176 -18.64 -12.52 11.74
C ARG A 176 -17.52 -12.44 12.79
N ARG A 177 -16.98 -13.55 13.23
CA ARG A 177 -15.88 -13.65 14.22
C ARG A 177 -14.49 -13.72 13.58
N LYS A 178 -14.38 -14.00 12.28
CA LYS A 178 -13.10 -14.21 11.58
C LYS A 178 -12.67 -13.03 10.70
N THR A 179 -13.44 -11.93 10.73
CA THR A 179 -13.07 -10.70 10.02
C THR A 179 -12.21 -9.80 10.93
N GLU A 180 -11.23 -10.36 11.59
CA GLU A 180 -10.01 -9.62 11.91
C GLU A 180 -9.17 -9.62 10.64
N SER A 181 -9.61 -8.83 9.66
CA SER A 181 -8.74 -8.40 8.57
C SER A 181 -7.59 -7.68 9.24
N SER A 182 -6.44 -8.32 9.34
CA SER A 182 -5.22 -7.68 9.81
C SER A 182 -4.94 -6.52 8.86
N THR A 183 -5.41 -5.32 9.25
CA THR A 183 -5.18 -4.09 8.51
C THR A 183 -3.74 -3.71 8.79
N HIS A 184 -2.87 -3.97 7.85
CA HIS A 184 -1.50 -3.46 7.90
C HIS A 184 -1.50 -2.03 7.39
N ALA A 185 -1.03 -1.12 8.22
CA ALA A 185 -0.95 0.28 7.90
C ALA A 185 0.50 0.77 7.94
N VAL A 186 0.87 1.60 6.96
CA VAL A 186 2.13 2.33 6.93
C VAL A 186 1.82 3.81 6.86
N GLU A 187 2.40 4.60 7.75
CA GLU A 187 2.22 6.05 7.80
C GLU A 187 3.57 6.74 7.64
N ALA A 188 3.59 7.79 6.82
CA ALA A 188 4.78 8.61 6.59
C ALA A 188 4.41 10.08 6.44
N GLY A 189 5.37 10.94 6.77
CA GLY A 189 5.31 12.40 6.70
C GLY A 189 6.29 13.04 7.68
N PRO A 190 6.34 14.35 7.79
CA PRO A 190 5.47 15.33 7.12
C PRO A 190 5.83 15.58 5.65
N PHE A 191 4.82 15.58 4.79
CA PHE A 191 4.94 16.06 3.41
C PHE A 191 4.44 17.50 3.32
N ARG A 192 4.88 18.22 2.29
CA ARG A 192 4.38 19.57 1.99
C ARG A 192 3.97 19.64 0.52
N THR A 193 2.83 20.23 0.24
CA THR A 193 2.46 20.54 -1.14
C THR A 193 3.41 21.60 -1.68
N PRO A 194 3.99 21.42 -2.87
CA PRO A 194 4.74 22.49 -3.50
C PRO A 194 3.79 23.68 -3.70
N VAL A 195 4.17 24.83 -3.16
CA VAL A 195 3.51 26.09 -3.48
C VAL A 195 3.73 26.31 -4.96
N ARG A 196 2.65 26.28 -5.76
CA ARG A 196 2.72 26.64 -7.18
C ARG A 196 3.21 28.07 -7.25
N GLY A 197 4.52 28.24 -7.50
CA GLY A 197 5.10 29.55 -7.69
C GLY A 197 4.30 30.25 -8.77
N SER A 198 3.81 31.44 -8.48
CA SER A 198 3.25 32.33 -9.47
C SER A 198 4.34 32.54 -10.52
N SER A 199 4.26 31.83 -11.64
CA SER A 199 5.01 32.20 -12.82
C SER A 199 4.51 33.59 -13.21
N SER A 200 5.27 34.60 -12.80
CA SER A 200 5.09 35.99 -13.29
C SER A 200 5.20 35.93 -14.80
N PRO A 201 4.19 36.35 -15.55
CA PRO A 201 4.34 36.51 -16.97
C PRO A 201 5.34 37.66 -17.23
N ARG A 202 6.41 37.36 -17.95
CA ARG A 202 7.22 38.39 -18.62
C ARG A 202 6.56 38.77 -19.93
#